data_ead9645fdbb3beb4e4b512a80cda2841
#
_entry.id   ead9645fdbb3beb4e4b512a80cda2841
#
_cell.length_a   1.000
_cell.length_b   1.000
_cell.length_c   1.000
_cell.angle_alpha   90.00
_cell.angle_beta   90.00
_cell.angle_gamma   90.00
#
_symmetry.space_group_name_H-M   'P 1'
#
loop_
_entity.id
_entity.type
_entity.pdbx_description
1 polymer ?
#
loop_
_entity_poly.entity_id
_entity_poly.type
_entity_poly.pdbx_seq_one_letter_code
_entity_poly.pdbx_strand_id
1 'polypeptide(L)'
;MRTFSMSILAVAGLFTAVTALTYVGPVSAADTGRRGAEYFTNIELTTQYGTKVRFYDDLLKDKIVVIELFYTCCIDACPLETARLAQVQKMLGDRVGKDIFFYSISIDPMRDTPEALRAYAEKYHAGPGWLFLTAKKEDIDLISKKLGLYSDPDPSDRDGHTPNVLLGNERTGQWIRNSGLDNPRYLAVMIGDWLNSWKAGARTGKSYADVPRLSIDDRGQYIFATQCAACHSIGRGDGIGPDLHGVTSVRDRAWLTRFIQTPEKMLAEKDPIATALFAKYKQVNMPNLRLGDAEASAVIDYLEARTGASHGDTSSPEEEVGAKKAESGTDTTTRNN
;
A
#
# COMPACT_ATOMS: atom_id res chain seq x y z
N MET A 1 -20.43 39.42 98.43
CA MET A 1 -19.56 39.02 97.34
C MET A 1 -20.05 37.68 96.87
N ARG A 2 -20.67 37.64 95.65
CA ARG A 2 -21.39 36.47 95.12
C ARG A 2 -20.41 35.64 94.20
N THR A 3 -20.18 34.40 94.51
CA THR A 3 -19.44 33.44 93.71
C THR A 3 -20.39 32.75 92.76
N PHE A 4 -20.13 32.89 91.46
CA PHE A 4 -20.83 32.16 90.40
C PHE A 4 -20.12 30.83 90.16
N SER A 5 -20.85 29.72 90.31
CA SER A 5 -20.40 28.35 89.95
C SER A 5 -20.88 28.09 88.55
N MET A 6 -19.95 27.74 87.65
CA MET A 6 -20.21 27.42 86.26
C MET A 6 -20.17 25.95 86.07
N SER A 7 -21.33 25.35 85.85
CA SER A 7 -21.44 23.91 85.52
C SER A 7 -21.16 23.67 84.07
N ILE A 8 -20.19 22.79 83.75
CA ILE A 8 -19.87 22.38 82.40
C ILE A 8 -20.67 21.10 82.09
N LEU A 9 -21.64 21.22 81.19
CA LEU A 9 -22.33 20.06 80.59
C LEU A 9 -21.45 19.46 79.41
N ALA A 10 -21.01 18.25 79.60
CA ALA A 10 -20.36 17.52 78.56
C ALA A 10 -21.42 16.84 77.63
N VAL A 11 -21.51 17.27 76.40
CA VAL A 11 -22.37 16.67 75.39
C VAL A 11 -21.50 15.65 74.64
N ALA A 12 -21.74 14.35 74.86
CA ALA A 12 -21.12 13.29 74.11
C ALA A 12 -21.85 13.12 72.77
N GLY A 13 -21.24 13.64 71.70
CA GLY A 13 -21.74 13.48 70.33
C GLY A 13 -21.35 12.09 69.78
N LEU A 14 -22.36 11.27 69.52
CA LEU A 14 -22.20 10.01 68.81
C LEU A 14 -21.98 10.28 67.32
N PHE A 15 -20.74 10.16 66.82
CA PHE A 15 -20.46 10.18 65.40
C PHE A 15 -20.74 8.80 64.79
N THR A 16 -21.88 8.63 64.15
CA THR A 16 -22.17 7.49 63.29
C THR A 16 -21.48 7.72 61.93
N ALA A 17 -20.35 7.03 61.69
CA ALA A 17 -19.70 7.00 60.37
C ALA A 17 -20.54 6.18 59.40
N VAL A 18 -21.25 6.86 58.51
CA VAL A 18 -21.93 6.26 57.35
C VAL A 18 -20.86 6.00 56.28
N THR A 19 -20.36 4.76 56.20
CA THR A 19 -19.53 4.31 55.09
C THR A 19 -20.41 4.15 53.85
N ALA A 20 -20.44 5.19 53.02
CA ALA A 20 -21.02 5.06 51.66
C ALA A 20 -20.15 4.15 50.84
N LEU A 21 -20.60 2.90 50.65
CA LEU A 21 -20.03 1.98 49.63
C LEU A 21 -20.38 2.59 48.25
N THR A 22 -19.43 3.27 47.65
CA THR A 22 -19.55 3.68 46.25
C THR A 22 -19.43 2.43 45.41
N TYR A 23 -20.55 1.95 44.90
CA TYR A 23 -20.60 0.90 43.91
C TYR A 23 -19.99 1.49 42.60
N VAL A 24 -18.71 1.19 42.34
CA VAL A 24 -18.09 1.42 41.05
C VAL A 24 -18.64 0.32 40.15
N GLY A 25 -19.71 0.61 39.44
CA GLY A 25 -20.21 -0.25 38.36
C GLY A 25 -19.09 -0.51 37.36
N PRO A 26 -19.11 -1.63 36.62
CA PRO A 26 -18.13 -1.88 35.59
C PRO A 26 -18.12 -0.69 34.64
N VAL A 27 -16.99 0.00 34.57
CA VAL A 27 -16.76 1.02 33.54
C VAL A 27 -16.91 0.28 32.23
N SER A 28 -18.03 0.48 31.55
CA SER A 28 -18.21 0.03 30.17
C SER A 28 -16.99 0.54 29.41
N ALA A 29 -16.20 -0.36 28.84
CA ALA A 29 -15.07 0.04 28.02
C ALA A 29 -15.60 1.06 27.03
N ALA A 30 -15.16 2.32 27.18
CA ALA A 30 -15.52 3.38 26.28
C ALA A 30 -15.26 2.85 24.86
N ASP A 31 -16.24 3.03 23.99
CA ASP A 31 -16.10 2.78 22.56
C ASP A 31 -14.75 3.34 22.11
N THR A 32 -13.78 2.47 21.88
CA THR A 32 -12.40 2.85 21.59
C THR A 32 -12.26 3.43 20.19
N GLY A 33 -13.36 3.80 19.53
CA GLY A 33 -13.36 4.26 18.14
C GLY A 33 -12.83 3.23 17.16
N ARG A 34 -12.78 1.96 17.59
CA ARG A 34 -12.29 0.85 16.78
C ARG A 34 -13.24 0.60 15.61
N ARG A 35 -12.75 0.71 14.40
CA ARG A 35 -13.48 0.37 13.20
C ARG A 35 -13.60 -1.16 13.09
N GLY A 36 -14.69 -1.71 13.55
CA GLY A 36 -14.99 -3.14 13.53
C GLY A 36 -16.34 -3.43 12.88
N ALA A 37 -17.02 -4.51 13.29
CA ALA A 37 -18.29 -4.97 12.75
C ALA A 37 -19.40 -3.90 12.76
N GLU A 38 -19.44 -3.05 13.78
CA GLU A 38 -20.42 -1.97 13.90
C GLU A 38 -20.15 -0.79 12.95
N TYR A 39 -18.90 -0.63 12.53
CA TYR A 39 -18.52 0.45 11.62
C TYR A 39 -18.63 0.06 10.15
N PHE A 40 -18.11 -1.12 9.79
CA PHE A 40 -18.12 -1.59 8.41
C PHE A 40 -19.44 -2.31 8.10
N THR A 41 -19.91 -2.14 6.88
CA THR A 41 -21.07 -2.89 6.37
C THR A 41 -20.67 -4.33 6.07
N ASN A 42 -21.64 -5.25 6.15
CA ASN A 42 -21.41 -6.65 5.77
C ASN A 42 -22.10 -6.99 4.44
N ILE A 43 -21.95 -6.10 3.47
CA ILE A 43 -22.51 -6.20 2.13
C ILE A 43 -21.88 -7.36 1.37
N GLU A 44 -22.64 -8.01 0.51
CA GLU A 44 -22.18 -9.06 -0.38
C GLU A 44 -21.50 -8.46 -1.62
N LEU A 45 -20.27 -8.89 -1.89
CA LEU A 45 -19.49 -8.57 -3.07
C LEU A 45 -19.29 -9.82 -3.92
N THR A 46 -18.97 -9.61 -5.20
CA THR A 46 -18.62 -10.69 -6.13
C THR A 46 -17.15 -10.58 -6.50
N THR A 47 -16.40 -11.66 -6.36
CA THR A 47 -14.97 -11.71 -6.73
C THR A 47 -14.80 -11.87 -8.25
N GLN A 48 -13.58 -11.68 -8.76
CA GLN A 48 -13.20 -11.98 -10.14
C GLN A 48 -13.42 -13.45 -10.56
N TYR A 49 -13.72 -14.33 -9.61
CA TYR A 49 -14.04 -15.74 -9.86
C TYR A 49 -15.54 -16.02 -9.82
N GLY A 50 -16.38 -15.00 -9.66
CA GLY A 50 -17.83 -15.14 -9.52
C GLY A 50 -18.29 -15.61 -8.14
N THR A 51 -17.38 -15.77 -7.18
CA THR A 51 -17.73 -16.18 -5.81
C THR A 51 -18.29 -15.00 -5.01
N LYS A 52 -19.34 -15.24 -4.24
CA LYS A 52 -19.92 -14.27 -3.32
C LYS A 52 -19.19 -14.27 -2.00
N VAL A 53 -18.87 -13.08 -1.50
CA VAL A 53 -18.17 -12.86 -0.23
C VAL A 53 -18.77 -11.68 0.53
N ARG A 54 -18.78 -11.76 1.85
CA ARG A 54 -19.27 -10.69 2.72
C ARG A 54 -18.14 -9.75 3.08
N PHE A 55 -18.36 -8.45 2.95
CA PHE A 55 -17.31 -7.45 3.08
C PHE A 55 -16.64 -7.49 4.45
N TYR A 56 -17.38 -7.52 5.55
CA TYR A 56 -16.76 -7.58 6.86
C TYR A 56 -16.33 -9.00 7.24
N ASP A 57 -17.25 -9.96 7.22
CA ASP A 57 -17.00 -11.30 7.76
C ASP A 57 -15.90 -12.05 7.01
N ASP A 58 -15.92 -11.97 5.66
CA ASP A 58 -15.01 -12.76 4.83
C ASP A 58 -13.72 -11.98 4.46
N LEU A 59 -13.79 -10.64 4.37
CA LEU A 59 -12.67 -9.86 3.85
C LEU A 59 -11.90 -9.09 4.92
N LEU A 60 -12.55 -8.56 5.97
CA LEU A 60 -11.88 -7.70 6.94
C LEU A 60 -11.56 -8.37 8.26
N LYS A 61 -12.50 -9.16 8.79
CA LYS A 61 -12.41 -9.75 10.12
C LYS A 61 -11.13 -10.54 10.32
N ASP A 62 -10.39 -10.19 11.37
CA ASP A 62 -9.14 -10.83 11.79
C ASP A 62 -7.99 -10.77 10.77
N LYS A 63 -8.01 -9.82 9.83
CA LYS A 63 -7.01 -9.71 8.75
C LYS A 63 -6.26 -8.38 8.75
N ILE A 64 -5.08 -8.41 8.15
CA ILE A 64 -4.38 -7.22 7.65
C ILE A 64 -4.79 -7.06 6.20
N VAL A 65 -5.28 -5.88 5.83
CA VAL A 65 -5.85 -5.64 4.52
C VAL A 65 -5.25 -4.41 3.85
N VAL A 66 -5.13 -4.51 2.53
CA VAL A 66 -4.80 -3.40 1.63
C VAL A 66 -5.99 -3.24 0.70
N ILE A 67 -6.66 -2.09 0.75
CA ILE A 67 -7.87 -1.86 -0.02
C ILE A 67 -7.67 -0.65 -0.92
N GLU A 68 -7.87 -0.82 -2.22
CA GLU A 68 -7.95 0.25 -3.20
C GLU A 68 -9.33 0.30 -3.85
N LEU A 69 -9.70 1.48 -4.34
CA LEU A 69 -10.79 1.64 -5.30
C LEU A 69 -10.18 1.81 -6.68
N PHE A 70 -10.74 1.19 -7.70
CA PHE A 70 -10.21 1.24 -9.06
C PHE A 70 -11.32 1.00 -10.09
N TYR A 71 -10.98 1.05 -11.37
CA TYR A 71 -11.82 0.55 -12.46
C TYR A 71 -10.95 0.13 -13.66
N THR A 72 -11.39 -0.90 -14.38
CA THR A 72 -10.54 -1.57 -15.39
C THR A 72 -10.20 -0.72 -16.60
N CYS A 73 -11.01 0.28 -16.93
CA CYS A 73 -10.80 1.17 -18.08
C CYS A 73 -10.11 2.49 -17.71
N CYS A 74 -9.60 2.63 -16.50
CA CYS A 74 -8.77 3.77 -16.09
C CYS A 74 -7.49 3.83 -16.92
N ILE A 75 -7.18 5.00 -17.44
CA ILE A 75 -5.97 5.24 -18.25
C ILE A 75 -4.92 6.09 -17.52
N ASP A 76 -5.26 6.60 -16.34
CA ASP A 76 -4.40 7.52 -15.57
C ASP A 76 -3.67 6.77 -14.43
N ALA A 77 -4.15 6.90 -13.19
CA ALA A 77 -3.43 6.43 -12.00
C ALA A 77 -3.53 4.93 -11.74
N CYS A 78 -4.68 4.30 -12.01
CA CYS A 78 -4.92 2.90 -11.64
C CYS A 78 -3.88 1.91 -12.22
N PRO A 79 -3.42 2.05 -13.49
CA PRO A 79 -2.38 1.18 -14.03
C PRO A 79 -1.10 1.19 -13.19
N LEU A 80 -0.64 2.36 -12.78
CA LEU A 80 0.57 2.52 -11.98
C LEU A 80 0.34 2.06 -10.54
N GLU A 81 -0.81 2.39 -9.95
CA GLU A 81 -1.18 1.98 -8.60
C GLU A 81 -1.22 0.45 -8.48
N THR A 82 -1.97 -0.22 -9.36
CA THR A 82 -2.06 -1.68 -9.39
C THR A 82 -0.68 -2.34 -9.62
N ALA A 83 0.14 -1.80 -10.54
CA ALA A 83 1.49 -2.30 -10.78
C ALA A 83 2.39 -2.17 -9.53
N ARG A 84 2.28 -1.08 -8.76
CA ARG A 84 2.99 -0.90 -7.50
C ARG A 84 2.51 -1.84 -6.41
N LEU A 85 1.20 -2.03 -6.29
CA LEU A 85 0.65 -3.00 -5.36
C LEU A 85 1.10 -4.43 -5.71
N ALA A 86 1.28 -4.76 -6.98
CA ALA A 86 1.88 -6.03 -7.39
C ALA A 86 3.35 -6.17 -6.91
N GLN A 87 4.13 -5.09 -6.95
CA GLN A 87 5.47 -5.08 -6.36
C GLN A 87 5.41 -5.26 -4.84
N VAL A 88 4.49 -4.57 -4.15
CA VAL A 88 4.27 -4.72 -2.70
C VAL A 88 3.88 -6.15 -2.35
N GLN A 89 2.95 -6.76 -3.10
CA GLN A 89 2.56 -8.16 -2.93
C GLN A 89 3.78 -9.08 -3.01
N LYS A 90 4.63 -8.90 -4.03
CA LYS A 90 5.86 -9.68 -4.20
C LYS A 90 6.84 -9.50 -3.03
N MET A 91 7.00 -8.28 -2.50
CA MET A 91 7.86 -8.00 -1.35
C MET A 91 7.35 -8.63 -0.05
N LEU A 92 6.04 -8.70 0.14
CA LEU A 92 5.41 -9.33 1.30
C LEU A 92 5.40 -10.86 1.22
N GLY A 93 5.59 -11.42 0.02
CA GLY A 93 5.77 -12.84 -0.24
C GLY A 93 4.64 -13.71 0.32
N ASP A 94 5.03 -14.80 0.96
CA ASP A 94 4.12 -15.83 1.49
C ASP A 94 3.15 -15.37 2.59
N ARG A 95 3.25 -14.14 3.05
CA ARG A 95 2.29 -13.56 3.99
C ARG A 95 0.98 -13.18 3.30
N VAL A 96 1.04 -12.85 2.01
CA VAL A 96 -0.16 -12.51 1.24
C VAL A 96 -0.97 -13.79 0.99
N GLY A 97 -2.24 -13.75 1.35
CA GLY A 97 -3.14 -14.90 1.36
C GLY A 97 -3.14 -15.71 2.67
N LYS A 98 -2.30 -15.34 3.66
CA LYS A 98 -2.28 -15.96 5.00
C LYS A 98 -2.77 -15.00 6.10
N ASP A 99 -2.09 -13.89 6.27
CA ASP A 99 -2.43 -12.87 7.26
C ASP A 99 -2.59 -11.47 6.65
N ILE A 100 -2.13 -11.27 5.42
CA ILE A 100 -2.27 -10.05 4.63
C ILE A 100 -3.09 -10.35 3.38
N PHE A 101 -4.06 -9.50 3.07
CA PHE A 101 -4.94 -9.66 1.91
C PHE A 101 -5.08 -8.34 1.16
N PHE A 102 -5.15 -8.43 -0.16
CA PHE A 102 -5.33 -7.29 -1.05
C PHE A 102 -6.73 -7.32 -1.65
N TYR A 103 -7.39 -6.18 -1.68
CA TYR A 103 -8.74 -6.02 -2.22
C TYR A 103 -8.81 -4.80 -3.11
N SER A 104 -9.01 -5.02 -4.40
CA SER A 104 -9.30 -3.98 -5.37
C SER A 104 -10.80 -3.97 -5.63
N ILE A 105 -11.50 -2.91 -5.21
CA ILE A 105 -12.96 -2.79 -5.33
C ILE A 105 -13.27 -1.86 -6.50
N SER A 106 -13.96 -2.39 -7.51
CA SER A 106 -14.34 -1.59 -8.67
C SER A 106 -15.39 -0.55 -8.33
N ILE A 107 -15.21 0.68 -8.83
CA ILE A 107 -16.19 1.77 -8.77
C ILE A 107 -17.06 1.86 -10.03
N ASP A 108 -16.81 1.03 -11.03
CA ASP A 108 -17.56 0.96 -12.31
C ASP A 108 -18.19 -0.43 -12.53
N PRO A 109 -19.14 -0.85 -11.69
CA PRO A 109 -19.73 -2.20 -11.77
C PRO A 109 -20.47 -2.47 -13.06
N MET A 110 -20.80 -1.45 -13.85
CA MET A 110 -21.48 -1.63 -15.13
C MET A 110 -20.57 -2.23 -16.20
N ARG A 111 -19.26 -1.98 -16.12
CA ARG A 111 -18.27 -2.50 -17.07
C ARG A 111 -17.41 -3.59 -16.44
N ASP A 112 -17.18 -3.52 -15.14
CA ASP A 112 -16.26 -4.39 -14.43
C ASP A 112 -16.96 -5.67 -13.96
N THR A 113 -17.28 -6.52 -14.93
CA THR A 113 -17.80 -7.89 -14.65
C THR A 113 -16.69 -8.75 -14.03
N PRO A 114 -17.03 -9.88 -13.40
CA PRO A 114 -16.03 -10.83 -12.89
C PRO A 114 -14.98 -11.23 -13.94
N GLU A 115 -15.39 -11.39 -15.19
CA GLU A 115 -14.47 -11.71 -16.30
C GLU A 115 -13.52 -10.56 -16.62
N ALA A 116 -14.02 -9.32 -16.65
CA ALA A 116 -13.19 -8.13 -16.85
C ALA A 116 -12.20 -7.94 -15.70
N LEU A 117 -12.64 -8.14 -14.45
CA LEU A 117 -11.80 -8.09 -13.27
C LEU A 117 -10.71 -9.17 -13.29
N ARG A 118 -11.04 -10.40 -13.70
CA ARG A 118 -10.04 -11.47 -13.84
C ARG A 118 -9.00 -11.15 -14.90
N ALA A 119 -9.44 -10.68 -16.07
CA ALA A 119 -8.52 -10.28 -17.14
C ALA A 119 -7.60 -9.12 -16.69
N TYR A 120 -8.12 -8.18 -15.90
CA TYR A 120 -7.33 -7.10 -15.32
C TYR A 120 -6.30 -7.63 -14.31
N ALA A 121 -6.71 -8.48 -13.38
CA ALA A 121 -5.80 -9.11 -12.41
C ALA A 121 -4.64 -9.85 -13.09
N GLU A 122 -4.93 -10.59 -14.17
CA GLU A 122 -3.93 -11.30 -14.97
C GLU A 122 -2.94 -10.37 -15.70
N LYS A 123 -3.42 -9.20 -16.15
CA LYS A 123 -2.54 -8.19 -16.78
C LYS A 123 -1.47 -7.67 -15.82
N TYR A 124 -1.83 -7.49 -14.56
CA TYR A 124 -0.94 -6.94 -13.52
C TYR A 124 -0.26 -8.01 -12.68
N HIS A 125 -0.39 -9.28 -13.06
CA HIS A 125 0.21 -10.42 -12.37
C HIS A 125 -0.19 -10.50 -10.89
N ALA A 126 -1.43 -10.13 -10.57
CA ALA A 126 -1.96 -10.25 -9.23
C ALA A 126 -1.96 -11.72 -8.78
N GLY A 127 -1.25 -12.01 -7.71
CA GLY A 127 -1.07 -13.35 -7.18
C GLY A 127 -2.16 -13.76 -6.17
N PRO A 128 -2.05 -14.96 -5.60
CA PRO A 128 -2.94 -15.43 -4.55
C PRO A 128 -3.04 -14.44 -3.38
N GLY A 129 -4.23 -14.35 -2.76
CA GLY A 129 -4.48 -13.41 -1.67
C GLY A 129 -4.84 -11.99 -2.11
N TRP A 130 -4.96 -11.76 -3.43
CA TRP A 130 -5.46 -10.51 -4.00
C TRP A 130 -6.78 -10.76 -4.72
N LEU A 131 -7.86 -10.15 -4.22
CA LEU A 131 -9.19 -10.25 -4.81
C LEU A 131 -9.59 -8.92 -5.46
N PHE A 132 -10.14 -9.06 -6.67
CA PHE A 132 -10.79 -7.98 -7.40
C PHE A 132 -12.30 -8.16 -7.29
N LEU A 133 -12.99 -7.11 -6.86
CA LEU A 133 -14.33 -7.18 -6.33
C LEU A 133 -15.27 -6.22 -7.04
N THR A 134 -16.50 -6.64 -7.25
CA THR A 134 -17.59 -5.81 -7.76
C THR A 134 -18.88 -6.07 -6.98
N ALA A 135 -19.80 -5.11 -7.00
CA ALA A 135 -21.13 -5.24 -6.42
C ALA A 135 -22.11 -4.28 -7.12
N LYS A 136 -23.30 -4.08 -6.57
CA LYS A 136 -24.20 -3.02 -7.03
C LYS A 136 -23.59 -1.65 -6.73
N LYS A 137 -23.89 -0.66 -7.56
CA LYS A 137 -23.32 0.69 -7.43
C LYS A 137 -23.57 1.31 -6.07
N GLU A 138 -24.77 1.16 -5.54
CA GLU A 138 -25.18 1.70 -4.24
C GLU A 138 -24.38 1.09 -3.09
N ASP A 139 -24.09 -0.20 -3.18
CA ASP A 139 -23.29 -0.96 -2.22
C ASP A 139 -21.82 -0.50 -2.24
N ILE A 140 -21.27 -0.29 -3.45
CA ILE A 140 -19.93 0.22 -3.64
C ILE A 140 -19.79 1.63 -3.08
N ASP A 141 -20.77 2.51 -3.34
CA ASP A 141 -20.74 3.88 -2.82
C ASP A 141 -20.78 3.90 -1.28
N LEU A 142 -21.58 3.02 -0.68
CA LEU A 142 -21.64 2.89 0.77
C LEU A 142 -20.30 2.38 1.36
N ILE A 143 -19.71 1.35 0.75
CA ILE A 143 -18.41 0.82 1.16
C ILE A 143 -17.33 1.91 1.02
N SER A 144 -17.28 2.60 -0.12
CA SER A 144 -16.29 3.65 -0.40
C SER A 144 -16.35 4.78 0.63
N LYS A 145 -17.54 5.20 1.03
CA LYS A 145 -17.76 6.18 2.10
C LYS A 145 -17.27 5.65 3.45
N LYS A 146 -17.58 4.41 3.80
CA LYS A 146 -17.13 3.77 5.05
C LYS A 146 -15.61 3.60 5.11
N LEU A 147 -14.98 3.29 3.98
CA LEU A 147 -13.52 3.23 3.87
C LEU A 147 -12.87 4.63 3.95
N GLY A 148 -13.64 5.69 3.72
CA GLY A 148 -13.12 7.05 3.60
C GLY A 148 -12.29 7.25 2.34
N LEU A 149 -12.52 6.43 1.31
CA LEU A 149 -11.89 6.51 -0.01
C LEU A 149 -12.81 7.17 -1.05
N TYR A 150 -14.04 7.50 -0.66
CA TYR A 150 -14.96 8.23 -1.50
C TYR A 150 -14.48 9.68 -1.66
N SER A 151 -14.38 10.14 -2.89
CA SER A 151 -14.28 11.56 -3.24
C SER A 151 -15.53 11.94 -4.04
N ASP A 152 -16.10 13.11 -3.75
CA ASP A 152 -17.15 13.63 -4.61
C ASP A 152 -16.57 13.85 -6.01
N PRO A 153 -17.35 13.54 -7.08
CA PRO A 153 -16.89 13.74 -8.43
C PRO A 153 -16.52 15.22 -8.63
N ASP A 154 -15.25 15.50 -8.88
CA ASP A 154 -14.81 16.83 -9.34
C ASP A 154 -15.14 16.91 -10.82
N PRO A 155 -15.96 17.87 -11.27
CA PRO A 155 -16.27 18.05 -12.70
C PRO A 155 -15.03 18.29 -13.56
N SER A 156 -13.93 18.75 -12.97
CA SER A 156 -12.65 18.96 -13.65
C SER A 156 -11.76 17.71 -13.65
N ASP A 157 -12.00 16.77 -12.76
CA ASP A 157 -11.35 15.46 -12.72
C ASP A 157 -12.25 14.44 -13.39
N ARG A 158 -11.94 14.14 -14.63
CA ARG A 158 -12.74 13.26 -15.49
C ARG A 158 -12.98 11.88 -14.91
N ASP A 159 -12.14 11.45 -14.00
CA ASP A 159 -12.15 10.10 -13.45
C ASP A 159 -12.45 10.07 -11.92
N GLY A 160 -12.46 11.22 -11.22
CA GLY A 160 -12.90 11.38 -9.83
C GLY A 160 -12.22 10.43 -8.82
N HIS A 161 -11.12 9.82 -9.23
CA HIS A 161 -10.46 8.77 -8.48
C HIS A 161 -9.08 9.22 -8.01
N THR A 162 -8.96 9.39 -6.71
CA THR A 162 -7.66 9.65 -6.08
C THR A 162 -6.97 8.31 -5.79
N PRO A 163 -5.71 8.11 -6.20
CA PRO A 163 -4.97 6.87 -5.99
C PRO A 163 -4.62 6.69 -4.50
N ASN A 164 -5.63 6.41 -3.69
CA ASN A 164 -5.52 6.19 -2.26
C ASN A 164 -5.78 4.73 -1.92
N VAL A 165 -4.91 4.18 -1.09
CA VAL A 165 -5.08 2.86 -0.47
C VAL A 165 -5.41 3.01 1.01
N LEU A 166 -6.31 2.18 1.51
CA LEU A 166 -6.54 2.01 2.93
C LEU A 166 -5.78 0.77 3.41
N LEU A 167 -4.85 0.99 4.30
CA LEU A 167 -4.11 -0.06 4.99
C LEU A 167 -4.75 -0.29 6.34
N GLY A 168 -5.14 -1.52 6.66
CA GLY A 168 -5.85 -1.81 7.89
C GLY A 168 -5.41 -3.10 8.57
N ASN A 169 -5.39 -3.10 9.91
CA ASN A 169 -5.34 -4.30 10.71
C ASN A 169 -6.59 -4.33 11.59
N GLU A 170 -7.54 -5.17 11.23
CA GLU A 170 -8.82 -5.23 11.92
C GLU A 170 -8.64 -5.67 13.38
N ARG A 171 -7.72 -6.59 13.67
CA ARG A 171 -7.43 -7.08 15.04
C ARG A 171 -6.99 -5.98 15.99
N THR A 172 -6.20 -5.02 15.50
CA THR A 172 -5.67 -3.91 16.31
C THR A 172 -6.53 -2.66 16.21
N GLY A 173 -7.43 -2.59 15.23
CA GLY A 173 -8.21 -1.40 14.91
C GLY A 173 -7.39 -0.28 14.28
N GLN A 174 -6.17 -0.57 13.79
CA GLN A 174 -5.32 0.40 13.10
C GLN A 174 -5.72 0.52 11.64
N TRP A 175 -5.98 1.73 11.19
CA TRP A 175 -6.35 2.05 9.82
C TRP A 175 -5.62 3.30 9.36
N ILE A 176 -4.89 3.20 8.26
CA ILE A 176 -4.05 4.26 7.72
C ILE A 176 -4.36 4.43 6.25
N ARG A 177 -4.60 5.67 5.81
CA ARG A 177 -4.71 5.99 4.40
C ARG A 177 -3.34 6.42 3.88
N ASN A 178 -2.95 5.83 2.75
CA ASN A 178 -1.73 6.17 2.03
C ASN A 178 -2.03 6.41 0.55
N SER A 179 -1.08 6.98 -0.16
CA SER A 179 -1.12 6.96 -1.62
C SER A 179 -0.73 5.58 -2.14
N GLY A 180 -1.51 5.01 -3.07
CA GLY A 180 -1.12 3.81 -3.81
C GLY A 180 0.09 4.05 -4.73
N LEU A 181 0.43 5.33 -4.94
CA LEU A 181 1.61 5.76 -5.69
C LEU A 181 2.86 5.95 -4.81
N ASP A 182 2.80 5.68 -3.52
CA ASP A 182 3.97 5.73 -2.63
C ASP A 182 5.01 4.65 -2.99
N ASN A 183 6.22 4.83 -2.46
CA ASN A 183 7.29 3.87 -2.67
C ASN A 183 6.88 2.46 -2.23
N PRO A 184 6.97 1.42 -3.09
CA PRO A 184 6.52 0.07 -2.77
C PRO A 184 7.21 -0.53 -1.52
N ARG A 185 8.50 -0.21 -1.28
CA ARG A 185 9.21 -0.66 -0.07
C ARG A 185 8.63 -0.02 1.19
N TYR A 186 8.28 1.27 1.11
CA TYR A 186 7.62 1.95 2.22
C TYR A 186 6.27 1.32 2.54
N LEU A 187 5.44 1.08 1.52
CA LEU A 187 4.14 0.41 1.68
C LEU A 187 4.31 -1.00 2.25
N ALA A 188 5.28 -1.78 1.75
CA ALA A 188 5.55 -3.13 2.26
C ALA A 188 5.96 -3.12 3.74
N VAL A 189 6.79 -2.17 4.18
CA VAL A 189 7.15 -1.99 5.61
C VAL A 189 5.96 -1.57 6.44
N MET A 190 5.14 -0.62 5.94
CA MET A 190 3.92 -0.19 6.65
C MET A 190 2.97 -1.37 6.88
N ILE A 191 2.72 -2.17 5.85
CA ILE A 191 1.79 -3.30 5.90
C ILE A 191 2.40 -4.47 6.70
N GLY A 192 3.66 -4.82 6.42
CA GLY A 192 4.31 -5.99 6.98
C GLY A 192 4.72 -5.85 8.44
N ASP A 193 5.21 -4.66 8.81
CA ASP A 193 5.81 -4.44 10.13
C ASP A 193 4.95 -3.53 11.01
N TRP A 194 4.55 -2.35 10.54
CA TRP A 194 3.88 -1.37 11.39
C TRP A 194 2.46 -1.78 11.77
N LEU A 195 1.66 -2.22 10.80
CA LEU A 195 0.31 -2.72 11.07
C LEU A 195 0.32 -4.04 11.85
N ASN A 196 1.46 -4.74 11.90
CA ASN A 196 1.64 -5.97 12.66
C ASN A 196 2.41 -5.75 13.98
N SER A 197 2.67 -4.52 14.37
CA SER A 197 3.52 -4.16 15.52
C SER A 197 3.02 -4.67 16.88
N TRP A 198 1.76 -5.10 16.97
CA TRP A 198 1.24 -5.76 18.15
C TRP A 198 1.95 -7.09 18.49
N LYS A 199 2.62 -7.73 17.49
CA LYS A 199 3.45 -8.93 17.67
C LYS A 199 4.93 -8.61 17.91
N ALA A 200 5.36 -7.43 17.50
CA ALA A 200 6.77 -7.06 17.53
C ALA A 200 7.08 -6.26 18.80
N GLY A 201 7.52 -6.95 19.84
CA GLY A 201 7.98 -6.34 21.09
C GLY A 201 9.30 -5.56 21.00
N ALA A 202 9.83 -5.25 19.83
CA ALA A 202 11.02 -4.41 19.68
C ALA A 202 11.06 -3.79 18.29
N ARG A 203 11.13 -2.46 18.24
CA ARG A 203 11.44 -1.70 17.04
C ARG A 203 12.92 -1.89 16.73
N THR A 204 13.27 -2.84 15.87
CA THR A 204 14.61 -2.96 15.27
C THR A 204 14.72 -2.11 13.99
N GLY A 205 13.99 -1.01 13.93
CA GLY A 205 14.02 -0.12 12.78
C GLY A 205 15.35 0.63 12.70
N LYS A 206 16.04 0.48 11.58
CA LYS A 206 17.11 1.41 11.20
C LYS A 206 16.53 2.81 11.19
N SER A 207 17.27 3.77 11.76
CA SER A 207 16.88 5.18 11.77
C SER A 207 16.77 5.69 10.31
N TYR A 208 15.88 6.65 10.09
CA TYR A 208 15.83 7.38 8.81
C TYR A 208 17.16 8.02 8.43
N ALA A 209 18.02 8.26 9.42
CA ALA A 209 19.38 8.79 9.23
C ALA A 209 20.34 7.79 8.57
N ASP A 210 20.02 6.49 8.60
CA ASP A 210 20.87 5.43 8.06
C ASP A 210 20.54 5.07 6.59
N VAL A 211 19.54 5.75 6.00
CA VAL A 211 19.19 5.57 4.59
C VAL A 211 20.14 6.38 3.73
N PRO A 212 20.87 5.77 2.77
CA PRO A 212 21.71 6.51 1.84
C PRO A 212 20.89 7.60 1.14
N ARG A 213 21.39 8.83 1.17
CA ARG A 213 20.77 9.92 0.39
C ARG A 213 20.97 9.61 -1.09
N LEU A 214 19.90 9.62 -1.86
CA LEU A 214 19.99 9.64 -3.32
C LEU A 214 20.69 10.95 -3.73
N SER A 215 21.76 10.87 -4.53
CA SER A 215 22.38 12.06 -5.09
C SER A 215 21.39 12.74 -6.04
N ILE A 216 21.34 14.07 -5.98
CA ILE A 216 20.45 14.88 -6.83
C ILE A 216 20.84 14.76 -8.32
N ASP A 217 22.07 14.30 -8.59
CA ASP A 217 22.63 14.14 -9.94
C ASP A 217 22.02 12.97 -10.73
N ASP A 218 21.24 12.08 -10.05
CA ASP A 218 20.59 10.91 -10.64
C ASP A 218 19.06 11.09 -10.77
N ARG A 219 18.59 12.25 -11.23
CA ARG A 219 17.16 12.52 -11.41
C ARG A 219 16.46 11.49 -12.29
N GLY A 220 17.10 11.06 -13.38
CA GLY A 220 16.58 10.04 -14.28
C GLY A 220 16.43 8.69 -13.60
N GLN A 221 17.42 8.26 -12.83
CA GLN A 221 17.35 7.05 -12.01
C GLN A 221 16.23 7.13 -10.99
N TYR A 222 16.07 8.25 -10.30
CA TYR A 222 15.01 8.44 -9.32
C TYR A 222 13.62 8.31 -9.96
N ILE A 223 13.38 9.00 -11.10
CA ILE A 223 12.11 8.94 -11.82
C ILE A 223 11.86 7.51 -12.31
N PHE A 224 12.88 6.87 -12.92
CA PHE A 224 12.75 5.49 -13.36
C PHE A 224 12.37 4.56 -12.21
N ALA A 225 13.10 4.60 -11.10
CA ALA A 225 12.87 3.74 -9.94
C ALA A 225 11.49 3.96 -9.29
N THR A 226 11.02 5.21 -9.28
CA THR A 226 9.75 5.56 -8.61
C THR A 226 8.54 5.52 -9.51
N GLN A 227 8.68 5.68 -10.83
CA GLN A 227 7.53 5.81 -11.73
C GLN A 227 7.51 4.78 -12.88
N CYS A 228 8.66 4.27 -13.31
CA CYS A 228 8.74 3.37 -14.46
C CYS A 228 8.96 1.91 -14.06
N ALA A 229 9.74 1.65 -13.00
CA ALA A 229 10.16 0.31 -12.61
C ALA A 229 9.02 -0.60 -12.09
N ALA A 230 7.81 -0.06 -11.88
CA ALA A 230 6.64 -0.86 -11.56
C ALA A 230 6.21 -1.75 -12.74
N CYS A 231 6.40 -1.25 -13.97
CA CYS A 231 5.99 -1.93 -15.20
C CYS A 231 7.17 -2.37 -16.05
N HIS A 232 8.30 -1.65 -16.00
CA HIS A 232 9.46 -1.83 -16.87
C HIS A 232 10.69 -2.36 -16.11
N SER A 233 11.52 -3.11 -16.81
CA SER A 233 12.87 -3.49 -16.37
C SER A 233 13.94 -2.89 -17.28
N ILE A 234 15.21 -3.00 -16.88
CA ILE A 234 16.37 -2.75 -17.74
C ILE A 234 17.26 -3.99 -17.67
N GLY A 235 17.26 -4.79 -18.74
CA GLY A 235 18.08 -5.99 -18.90
C GLY A 235 17.61 -7.21 -18.09
N ARG A 236 16.36 -7.22 -17.58
CA ARG A 236 15.79 -8.35 -16.83
C ARG A 236 14.58 -9.01 -17.50
N GLY A 237 14.32 -8.64 -18.75
CA GLY A 237 13.20 -9.14 -19.55
C GLY A 237 11.91 -8.35 -19.35
N ASP A 238 10.92 -8.67 -20.20
CA ASP A 238 9.61 -8.02 -20.19
C ASP A 238 8.86 -8.29 -18.87
N GLY A 239 8.24 -7.24 -18.33
CA GLY A 239 7.35 -7.30 -17.18
C GLY A 239 5.90 -7.05 -17.59
N ILE A 240 5.20 -6.16 -16.89
CA ILE A 240 3.89 -5.63 -17.30
C ILE A 240 4.05 -4.86 -18.62
N GLY A 241 5.14 -4.09 -18.75
CA GLY A 241 5.59 -3.44 -19.97
C GLY A 241 6.89 -4.03 -20.49
N PRO A 242 7.44 -3.48 -21.60
CA PRO A 242 8.70 -3.96 -22.19
C PRO A 242 9.91 -3.75 -21.29
N ASP A 243 10.91 -4.61 -21.45
CA ASP A 243 12.27 -4.33 -21.02
C ASP A 243 12.81 -3.13 -21.82
N LEU A 244 13.36 -2.16 -21.13
CA LEU A 244 13.86 -0.93 -21.75
C LEU A 244 15.36 -0.94 -22.07
N HIS A 245 16.04 -2.09 -21.86
CA HIS A 245 17.43 -2.22 -22.28
C HIS A 245 17.58 -1.98 -23.78
N GLY A 246 18.44 -1.05 -24.16
CA GLY A 246 18.69 -0.72 -25.58
C GLY A 246 17.58 0.07 -26.27
N VAL A 247 16.53 0.51 -25.57
CA VAL A 247 15.41 1.21 -26.20
C VAL A 247 15.85 2.50 -26.91
N THR A 248 16.85 3.21 -26.40
CA THR A 248 17.40 4.42 -26.97
C THR A 248 18.19 4.21 -28.26
N SER A 249 18.63 2.97 -28.52
CA SER A 249 19.29 2.60 -29.78
C SER A 249 18.31 2.22 -30.89
N VAL A 250 17.07 1.84 -30.54
CA VAL A 250 16.07 1.34 -31.49
C VAL A 250 14.87 2.28 -31.67
N ARG A 251 14.79 3.35 -30.89
CA ARG A 251 13.73 4.35 -30.94
C ARG A 251 14.32 5.74 -31.01
N ASP A 252 13.71 6.57 -31.84
CA ASP A 252 14.05 7.98 -31.92
C ASP A 252 13.76 8.70 -30.59
N ARG A 253 14.66 9.61 -30.19
CA ARG A 253 14.55 10.34 -28.92
C ARG A 253 13.29 11.21 -28.85
N ALA A 254 12.92 11.86 -29.97
CA ALA A 254 11.71 12.69 -30.01
C ALA A 254 10.45 11.81 -29.87
N TRP A 255 10.44 10.62 -30.50
CA TRP A 255 9.37 9.65 -30.33
C TRP A 255 9.27 9.19 -28.87
N LEU A 256 10.40 8.84 -28.23
CA LEU A 256 10.44 8.43 -26.83
C LEU A 256 9.93 9.53 -25.90
N THR A 257 10.38 10.77 -26.10
CA THR A 257 9.93 11.93 -25.32
C THR A 257 8.41 12.07 -25.42
N ARG A 258 7.88 12.05 -26.62
CA ARG A 258 6.43 12.17 -26.85
C ARG A 258 5.64 11.02 -26.24
N PHE A 259 6.15 9.78 -26.37
CA PHE A 259 5.48 8.61 -25.83
C PHE A 259 5.50 8.58 -24.27
N ILE A 260 6.57 9.04 -23.64
CA ILE A 260 6.64 9.18 -22.20
C ILE A 260 5.66 10.23 -21.68
N GLN A 261 5.50 11.35 -22.40
CA GLN A 261 4.70 12.49 -21.97
C GLN A 261 3.21 12.33 -22.28
N THR A 262 2.87 11.76 -23.43
CA THR A 262 1.48 11.70 -23.92
C THR A 262 1.15 10.38 -24.61
N PRO A 263 1.31 9.23 -23.91
CA PRO A 263 1.09 7.92 -24.52
C PRO A 263 -0.36 7.73 -25.01
N GLU A 264 -1.33 8.27 -24.28
CA GLU A 264 -2.75 8.21 -24.63
C GLU A 264 -3.07 8.94 -25.95
N LYS A 265 -2.38 10.05 -26.21
CA LYS A 265 -2.56 10.80 -27.47
C LYS A 265 -2.01 10.01 -28.64
N MET A 266 -0.82 9.42 -28.48
CA MET A 266 -0.22 8.61 -29.53
C MET A 266 -1.04 7.37 -29.87
N LEU A 267 -1.67 6.74 -28.88
CA LEU A 267 -2.62 5.65 -29.11
C LEU A 267 -3.89 6.13 -29.85
N ALA A 268 -4.45 7.29 -29.44
CA ALA A 268 -5.62 7.87 -30.10
C ALA A 268 -5.34 8.26 -31.56
N GLU A 269 -4.14 8.72 -31.87
CA GLU A 269 -3.65 9.04 -33.22
C GLU A 269 -3.27 7.79 -34.02
N LYS A 270 -3.34 6.58 -33.39
CA LYS A 270 -2.97 5.29 -34.01
C LYS A 270 -1.51 5.24 -34.45
N ASP A 271 -0.60 5.83 -33.64
CA ASP A 271 0.84 5.66 -33.89
C ASP A 271 1.16 4.17 -34.04
N PRO A 272 1.83 3.74 -35.10
CA PRO A 272 2.03 2.31 -35.39
C PRO A 272 2.81 1.58 -34.30
N ILE A 273 3.82 2.24 -33.71
CA ILE A 273 4.66 1.64 -32.68
C ILE A 273 3.88 1.55 -31.36
N ALA A 274 3.23 2.62 -30.94
CA ALA A 274 2.42 2.66 -29.73
C ALA A 274 1.29 1.62 -29.78
N THR A 275 0.61 1.51 -30.94
CA THR A 275 -0.47 0.53 -31.14
C THR A 275 0.04 -0.90 -31.09
N ALA A 276 1.19 -1.18 -31.71
CA ALA A 276 1.79 -2.51 -31.67
C ALA A 276 2.24 -2.89 -30.24
N LEU A 277 2.82 -1.96 -29.49
CA LEU A 277 3.19 -2.18 -28.09
C LEU A 277 1.95 -2.45 -27.23
N PHE A 278 0.90 -1.64 -27.38
CA PHE A 278 -0.36 -1.83 -26.66
C PHE A 278 -0.95 -3.22 -26.89
N ALA A 279 -0.98 -3.68 -28.15
CA ALA A 279 -1.47 -5.02 -28.48
C ALA A 279 -0.59 -6.13 -27.88
N LYS A 280 0.76 -5.97 -27.95
CA LYS A 280 1.72 -6.97 -27.43
C LYS A 280 1.59 -7.14 -25.91
N TYR A 281 1.41 -6.06 -25.17
CA TYR A 281 1.36 -6.07 -23.70
C TYR A 281 -0.07 -6.12 -23.14
N LYS A 282 -0.92 -6.97 -23.72
CA LYS A 282 -2.27 -7.32 -23.24
C LYS A 282 -3.18 -6.08 -23.06
N GLN A 283 -3.00 -5.09 -23.91
CA GLN A 283 -3.75 -3.83 -23.83
C GLN A 283 -3.59 -3.09 -22.49
N VAL A 284 -2.41 -3.18 -21.89
CA VAL A 284 -2.04 -2.33 -20.76
C VAL A 284 -1.71 -0.94 -21.27
N ASN A 285 -2.40 0.07 -20.78
CA ASN A 285 -2.06 1.45 -21.07
C ASN A 285 -0.80 1.86 -20.29
N MET A 286 0.18 2.46 -20.99
CA MET A 286 1.20 3.23 -20.30
C MET A 286 0.52 4.50 -19.76
N PRO A 287 0.55 4.77 -18.44
CA PRO A 287 -0.11 5.94 -17.88
C PRO A 287 0.64 7.21 -18.27
N ASN A 288 -0.11 8.32 -18.39
CA ASN A 288 0.48 9.65 -18.51
C ASN A 288 0.96 10.10 -17.12
N LEU A 289 2.28 10.09 -16.92
CA LEU A 289 2.91 10.44 -15.65
C LEU A 289 3.10 11.96 -15.48
N ARG A 290 2.61 12.74 -16.42
CA ARG A 290 2.70 14.22 -16.45
C ARG A 290 4.13 14.74 -16.31
N LEU A 291 5.10 14.02 -16.89
CA LEU A 291 6.50 14.42 -16.89
C LEU A 291 6.73 15.60 -17.86
N GLY A 292 7.43 16.62 -17.36
CA GLY A 292 7.90 17.72 -18.19
C GLY A 292 9.10 17.33 -19.07
N ASP A 293 9.50 18.22 -19.99
CA ASP A 293 10.60 17.97 -20.93
C ASP A 293 11.92 17.61 -20.24
N ALA A 294 12.26 18.30 -19.16
CA ALA A 294 13.47 18.04 -18.39
C ALA A 294 13.45 16.66 -17.69
N GLU A 295 12.28 16.21 -17.27
CA GLU A 295 12.10 14.91 -16.60
C GLU A 295 12.13 13.77 -17.59
N ALA A 296 11.42 13.92 -18.71
CA ALA A 296 11.45 12.94 -19.80
C ALA A 296 12.88 12.80 -20.36
N SER A 297 13.59 13.92 -20.56
CA SER A 297 15.00 13.90 -20.98
C SER A 297 15.87 13.16 -19.97
N ALA A 298 15.75 13.46 -18.67
CA ALA A 298 16.55 12.81 -17.64
C ALA A 298 16.34 11.28 -17.60
N VAL A 299 15.11 10.81 -17.78
CA VAL A 299 14.82 9.36 -17.86
C VAL A 299 15.46 8.74 -19.09
N ILE A 300 15.38 9.41 -20.25
CA ILE A 300 15.97 8.92 -21.51
C ILE A 300 17.50 8.85 -21.36
N ASP A 301 18.14 9.89 -20.80
CA ASP A 301 19.58 9.94 -20.56
C ASP A 301 20.03 8.81 -19.61
N TYR A 302 19.23 8.52 -18.58
CA TYR A 302 19.46 7.40 -17.68
C TYR A 302 19.40 6.04 -18.38
N LEU A 303 18.39 5.83 -19.25
CA LEU A 303 18.25 4.60 -20.04
C LEU A 303 19.42 4.45 -21.03
N GLU A 304 19.86 5.53 -21.65
CA GLU A 304 20.97 5.56 -22.59
C GLU A 304 22.30 5.17 -21.89
N ALA A 305 22.58 5.73 -20.72
CA ALA A 305 23.75 5.39 -19.93
C ALA A 305 23.75 3.91 -19.51
N ARG A 306 22.61 3.32 -19.23
CA ARG A 306 22.47 1.90 -18.87
C ARG A 306 22.63 0.96 -20.05
N THR A 307 22.37 1.39 -21.27
CA THR A 307 22.61 0.63 -22.48
C THR A 307 24.10 0.54 -22.82
N GLY A 308 24.86 1.60 -22.57
CA GLY A 308 26.33 1.64 -22.78
C GLY A 308 27.13 0.90 -21.70
N ALA A 309 26.59 0.65 -20.53
CA ALA A 309 27.28 0.05 -19.38
C ALA A 309 27.23 -1.51 -19.33
N SER A 310 26.64 -2.17 -20.33
CA SER A 310 26.50 -3.62 -20.33
C SER A 310 27.76 -4.33 -20.84
N HIS A 311 28.86 -4.33 -20.06
CA HIS A 311 29.86 -5.41 -20.00
C HIS A 311 30.88 -5.05 -18.91
N GLY A 312 30.55 -5.20 -17.64
CA GLY A 312 31.58 -5.14 -16.61
C GLY A 312 31.18 -4.79 -15.19
N ASP A 313 29.94 -4.87 -14.76
CA ASP A 313 29.73 -4.89 -13.30
C ASP A 313 28.38 -5.52 -12.93
N THR A 314 28.44 -6.79 -12.55
CA THR A 314 27.33 -7.52 -11.92
C THR A 314 27.39 -7.39 -10.39
N SER A 315 27.66 -6.22 -9.88
CA SER A 315 27.50 -5.92 -8.45
C SER A 315 26.14 -5.26 -8.20
N SER A 316 25.14 -6.08 -8.05
CA SER A 316 23.85 -5.67 -7.48
C SER A 316 24.08 -5.26 -6.00
N PRO A 317 23.54 -4.14 -5.53
CA PRO A 317 23.62 -3.75 -4.11
C PRO A 317 22.69 -4.58 -3.19
N GLU A 318 22.26 -5.76 -3.61
CA GLU A 318 21.25 -6.53 -2.87
C GLU A 318 21.78 -7.75 -2.10
N GLU A 319 23.12 -7.96 -2.02
CA GLU A 319 23.63 -9.17 -1.37
C GLU A 319 24.72 -8.91 -0.29
N GLU A 320 24.53 -7.92 0.57
CA GLU A 320 25.34 -7.77 1.78
C GLU A 320 24.52 -7.48 3.05
N VAL A 321 23.47 -8.28 3.27
CA VAL A 321 22.85 -8.41 4.61
C VAL A 321 22.58 -9.88 4.87
N GLY A 322 23.61 -10.62 5.28
CA GLY A 322 23.34 -11.98 5.74
C GLY A 322 24.51 -12.94 5.79
N ALA A 323 25.67 -12.55 6.28
CA ALA A 323 26.67 -13.54 6.70
C ALA A 323 27.66 -12.95 7.72
N LYS A 324 27.18 -12.71 8.95
CA LYS A 324 28.03 -12.73 10.16
C LYS A 324 27.32 -13.53 11.21
N LYS A 325 27.46 -14.85 11.12
CA LYS A 325 27.09 -15.76 12.18
C LYS A 325 28.36 -16.42 12.72
N ALA A 326 28.66 -16.06 13.96
CA ALA A 326 29.27 -16.91 14.99
C ALA A 326 30.58 -17.63 14.65
N GLU A 327 31.67 -17.02 15.00
CA GLU A 327 32.78 -17.74 15.62
C GLU A 327 32.86 -17.29 17.09
N SER A 328 32.23 -18.02 17.98
CA SER A 328 32.54 -18.00 19.42
C SER A 328 33.41 -19.21 19.70
N GLY A 329 34.66 -18.94 19.97
CA GLY A 329 35.66 -19.93 20.34
C GLY A 329 35.28 -20.68 21.61
N THR A 330 35.41 -21.94 21.53
CA THR A 330 35.54 -22.87 22.67
C THR A 330 36.98 -22.77 23.16
N ASP A 331 37.20 -22.10 24.27
CA ASP A 331 38.44 -22.22 25.04
C ASP A 331 38.25 -23.29 26.11
N THR A 332 38.94 -24.40 25.87
CA THR A 332 39.02 -25.54 26.77
C THR A 332 40.28 -25.36 27.62
N THR A 333 40.12 -24.86 28.82
CA THR A 333 41.24 -24.90 29.81
C THR A 333 40.99 -26.01 30.81
N THR A 334 41.70 -27.10 30.55
CA THR A 334 41.99 -28.17 31.52
C THR A 334 42.92 -27.61 32.62
N ARG A 335 42.57 -27.71 33.87
CA ARG A 335 43.53 -27.73 34.97
C ARG A 335 43.12 -28.71 36.05
N ASN A 336 44.04 -29.72 36.22
CA ASN A 336 44.16 -30.60 37.35
C ASN A 336 44.29 -29.84 38.69
N ASN A 337 43.60 -30.25 39.70
CA ASN A 337 44.05 -30.86 40.99
C ASN A 337 42.83 -31.19 41.81
#